data_9bf3a1370af16dd5f8e2560f7f9f02a3
#
_entry.id   9bf3a1370af16dd5f8e2560f7f9f02a3
#
_cell.length_a   1.000
_cell.length_b   1.000
_cell.length_c   1.000
_cell.angle_alpha   90.00
_cell.angle_beta   90.00
_cell.angle_gamma   90.00
#
_symmetry.space_group_name_H-M   'P 1'
#
loop_
_entity.id
_entity.type
_entity.pdbx_description
1 polymer ?
#
loop_
_entity_poly.entity_id
_entity_poly.type
_entity_poly.pdbx_seq_one_letter_code
_entity_poly.pdbx_strand_id
1 'polypeptide(L)'
;MEKATKNIKNPKVRAYFDDVTEGTKPAIELTAEEYERGVNQFDEGMRKIIDEADEMIFRAKLGDLPEALSFSYIAQKYFGKSRGWLMQKVNGNKIRGKTVSFTDDERRQFREALQDLSKKMSAVAMIL
;
A
#
# COMPACT_ATOMS: atom_id res chain seq x y z
N MET A 1 10.83 -0.33 11.83
CA MET A 1 10.64 -0.07 10.39
C MET A 1 11.53 -1.00 9.60
N GLU A 2 11.00 -1.67 8.60
CA GLU A 2 11.80 -2.53 7.75
C GLU A 2 12.78 -1.72 6.91
N LYS A 3 14.02 -2.21 6.81
CA LYS A 3 15.02 -1.60 5.94
C LYS A 3 14.86 -2.10 4.50
N ALA A 4 15.03 -1.24 3.52
CA ALA A 4 15.02 -1.62 2.11
C ALA A 4 16.10 -2.66 1.79
N THR A 5 17.22 -2.64 2.52
CA THR A 5 18.31 -3.61 2.39
C THR A 5 17.91 -5.03 2.78
N LYS A 6 16.83 -5.21 3.53
CA LYS A 6 16.31 -6.55 3.87
C LYS A 6 16.00 -7.39 2.64
N ASN A 7 15.66 -6.76 1.53
CA ASN A 7 15.39 -7.42 0.26
C ASN A 7 16.65 -7.93 -0.45
N ILE A 8 17.82 -7.51 -0.01
CA ILE A 8 19.11 -7.94 -0.58
C ILE A 8 19.47 -9.30 0.01
N LYS A 9 19.60 -10.31 -0.84
CA LYS A 9 19.81 -11.70 -0.40
C LYS A 9 21.25 -12.01 0.00
N ASN A 10 22.23 -11.43 -0.70
CA ASN A 10 23.64 -11.66 -0.41
C ASN A 10 24.06 -10.86 0.82
N PRO A 11 24.54 -11.52 1.92
CA PRO A 11 24.91 -10.80 3.16
C PRO A 11 26.02 -9.76 2.96
N LYS A 12 26.98 -10.04 2.10
CA LYS A 12 28.06 -9.12 1.76
C LYS A 12 27.53 -7.85 1.10
N VAL A 13 26.65 -8.02 0.12
CA VAL A 13 26.01 -6.91 -0.60
C VAL A 13 25.09 -6.13 0.33
N ARG A 14 24.33 -6.83 1.16
CA ARG A 14 23.47 -6.19 2.18
C ARG A 14 24.30 -5.31 3.12
N ALA A 15 25.40 -5.82 3.63
CA ALA A 15 26.28 -5.07 4.53
C ALA A 15 26.82 -3.79 3.86
N TYR A 16 27.20 -3.88 2.59
CA TYR A 16 27.63 -2.71 1.82
C TYR A 16 26.53 -1.63 1.76
N PHE A 17 25.32 -2.02 1.39
CA PHE A 17 24.21 -1.07 1.25
C PHE A 17 23.70 -0.56 2.62
N ASP A 18 23.78 -1.36 3.67
CA ASP A 18 23.50 -0.90 5.03
C ASP A 18 24.46 0.24 5.42
N ASP A 19 25.74 0.07 5.16
CA ASP A 19 26.74 1.11 5.46
C ASP A 19 26.45 2.39 4.66
N VAL A 20 26.13 2.26 3.39
CA VAL A 20 25.81 3.41 2.53
C VAL A 20 24.59 4.15 3.04
N THR A 21 23.51 3.44 3.40
CA THR A 21 22.27 4.06 3.88
C THR A 21 22.41 4.69 5.26
N GLU A 22 23.33 4.18 6.08
CA GLU A 22 23.64 4.75 7.40
C GLU A 22 24.64 5.91 7.31
N GLY A 23 25.12 6.25 6.12
CA GLY A 23 26.10 7.31 5.91
C GLY A 23 27.51 6.94 6.27
N THR A 24 27.78 5.66 6.46
CA THR A 24 29.10 5.12 6.77
C THR A 24 29.80 4.68 5.49
N LYS A 25 31.13 4.93 5.40
CA LYS A 25 31.90 4.46 4.25
C LYS A 25 32.01 2.94 4.28
N PRO A 26 31.57 2.23 3.22
CA PRO A 26 31.68 0.77 3.20
C PRO A 26 33.14 0.31 3.19
N ALA A 27 33.44 -0.68 4.03
CA ALA A 27 34.75 -1.32 4.07
C ALA A 27 34.90 -2.43 3.02
N ILE A 28 33.81 -2.85 2.40
CA ILE A 28 33.73 -3.98 1.48
C ILE A 28 33.66 -3.44 0.06
N GLU A 29 34.48 -3.99 -0.85
CA GLU A 29 34.37 -3.70 -2.27
C GLU A 29 33.46 -4.72 -2.94
N LEU A 30 32.56 -4.24 -3.79
CA LEU A 30 31.67 -5.08 -4.58
C LEU A 30 32.13 -5.11 -6.03
N THR A 31 31.91 -6.24 -6.69
CA THR A 31 32.04 -6.31 -8.15
C THR A 31 30.91 -5.51 -8.79
N ALA A 32 31.07 -5.15 -10.06
CA ALA A 32 30.03 -4.42 -10.80
C ALA A 32 28.70 -5.19 -10.81
N GLU A 33 28.74 -6.51 -10.96
CA GLU A 33 27.55 -7.37 -10.93
C GLU A 33 26.89 -7.40 -9.56
N GLU A 34 27.68 -7.51 -8.50
CA GLU A 34 27.18 -7.48 -7.13
C GLU A 34 26.51 -6.15 -6.82
N TYR A 35 27.12 -5.06 -7.22
CA TYR A 35 26.58 -3.72 -7.03
C TYR A 35 25.24 -3.54 -7.75
N GLU A 36 25.19 -3.94 -9.03
CA GLU A 36 23.97 -3.84 -9.83
C GLU A 36 22.81 -4.66 -9.25
N ARG A 37 23.08 -5.89 -8.81
CA ARG A 37 22.09 -6.71 -8.12
C ARG A 37 21.62 -6.06 -6.83
N GLY A 38 22.55 -5.50 -6.08
CA GLY A 38 22.25 -4.81 -4.83
C GLY A 38 21.33 -3.62 -5.06
N VAL A 39 21.61 -2.80 -6.06
CA VAL A 39 20.77 -1.65 -6.43
C VAL A 39 19.36 -2.11 -6.79
N ASN A 40 19.22 -3.14 -7.61
CA ASN A 40 17.92 -3.65 -8.04
C ASN A 40 17.11 -4.19 -6.85
N GLN A 41 17.74 -4.95 -5.98
CA GLN A 41 17.09 -5.50 -4.80
C GLN A 41 16.74 -4.42 -3.76
N PHE A 42 17.57 -3.41 -3.63
CA PHE A 42 17.32 -2.25 -2.79
C PHE A 42 16.10 -1.46 -3.30
N ASP A 43 16.04 -1.21 -4.61
CA ASP A 43 14.91 -0.51 -5.22
C ASP A 43 13.60 -1.27 -5.03
N GLU A 44 13.61 -2.59 -5.16
CA GLU A 44 12.46 -3.43 -4.84
C GLU A 44 12.05 -3.29 -3.38
N GLY A 45 13.01 -3.31 -2.46
CA GLY A 45 12.76 -3.13 -1.04
C GLY A 45 12.14 -1.78 -0.73
N MET A 46 12.63 -0.73 -1.35
CA MET A 46 12.07 0.63 -1.21
C MET A 46 10.64 0.71 -1.72
N ARG A 47 10.35 0.11 -2.87
CA ARG A 47 8.98 0.08 -3.42
C ARG A 47 8.02 -0.61 -2.47
N LYS A 48 8.43 -1.74 -1.89
CA LYS A 48 7.59 -2.45 -0.90
C LYS A 48 7.28 -1.58 0.31
N ILE A 49 8.28 -0.87 0.84
CA ILE A 49 8.10 0.02 1.99
C ILE A 49 7.15 1.17 1.66
N ILE A 50 7.31 1.78 0.48
CA ILE A 50 6.45 2.88 0.02
C ILE A 50 5.02 2.38 -0.14
N ASP A 51 4.81 1.22 -0.77
CA ASP A 51 3.48 0.65 -0.96
C ASP A 51 2.80 0.34 0.37
N GLU A 52 3.53 -0.25 1.33
CA GLU A 52 3.01 -0.54 2.66
C GLU A 52 2.64 0.75 3.42
N ALA A 53 3.48 1.79 3.31
CA ALA A 53 3.20 3.09 3.93
C ALA A 53 1.95 3.74 3.32
N ASP A 54 1.80 3.69 2.01
CA ASP A 54 0.61 4.23 1.31
C ASP A 54 -0.67 3.51 1.77
N GLU A 55 -0.61 2.19 1.94
CA GLU A 55 -1.74 1.41 2.43
C GLU A 55 -2.09 1.77 3.88
N MET A 56 -1.10 1.95 4.73
CA MET A 56 -1.32 2.38 6.12
C MET A 56 -1.95 3.76 6.19
N ILE A 57 -1.47 4.70 5.37
CA ILE A 57 -2.02 6.06 5.29
C ILE A 57 -3.47 6.01 4.79
N PHE A 58 -3.75 5.21 3.78
CA PHE A 58 -5.09 5.04 3.23
C PHE A 58 -6.06 4.55 4.30
N ARG A 59 -5.69 3.48 5.03
CA ARG A 59 -6.53 2.95 6.11
C ARG A 59 -6.73 3.95 7.24
N ALA A 60 -5.66 4.69 7.58
CA ALA A 60 -5.75 5.74 8.62
C ALA A 60 -6.72 6.85 8.22
N LYS A 61 -6.74 7.24 6.94
CA LYS A 61 -7.68 8.25 6.43
C LYS A 61 -9.13 7.78 6.47
N LEU A 62 -9.38 6.49 6.30
CA LEU A 62 -10.73 5.95 6.38
C LEU A 62 -11.30 5.98 7.81
N GLY A 63 -10.43 5.87 8.82
CA GLY A 63 -10.86 5.86 10.22
C GLY A 63 -11.85 4.72 10.48
N ASP A 64 -12.98 5.04 11.08
CA ASP A 64 -14.04 4.07 11.43
C ASP A 64 -15.14 3.96 10.37
N LEU A 65 -14.98 4.57 9.21
CA LEU A 65 -15.96 4.47 8.12
C LEU A 65 -16.32 3.03 7.75
N PRO A 66 -15.37 2.07 7.71
CA PRO A 66 -15.72 0.67 7.41
C PRO A 66 -16.71 0.07 8.38
N GLU A 67 -16.76 0.53 9.62
CA GLU A 67 -17.71 0.09 10.63
C GLU A 67 -19.06 0.82 10.50
N ALA A 68 -19.03 2.07 10.06
CA ALA A 68 -20.21 2.92 9.95
C ALA A 68 -21.01 2.70 8.67
N LEU A 69 -20.38 2.24 7.59
CA LEU A 69 -20.98 2.10 6.26
C LEU A 69 -21.15 0.64 5.85
N SER A 70 -22.16 0.37 5.03
CA SER A 70 -22.33 -0.96 4.42
C SER A 70 -21.40 -1.12 3.22
N PHE A 71 -20.33 -1.85 3.39
CA PHE A 71 -19.38 -2.15 2.32
C PHE A 71 -19.96 -3.14 1.30
N SER A 72 -20.94 -3.97 1.68
CA SER A 72 -21.69 -4.79 0.74
C SER A 72 -22.44 -3.93 -0.27
N TYR A 73 -23.10 -2.90 0.22
CA TYR A 73 -23.84 -1.96 -0.63
C TYR A 73 -22.90 -1.18 -1.56
N ILE A 74 -21.80 -0.66 -1.01
CA ILE A 74 -20.81 0.09 -1.77
C ILE A 74 -20.19 -0.78 -2.87
N ALA A 75 -19.80 -2.01 -2.53
CA ALA A 75 -19.19 -2.93 -3.48
C ALA A 75 -20.14 -3.24 -4.64
N GLN A 76 -21.40 -3.56 -4.34
CA GLN A 76 -22.36 -3.92 -5.37
C GLN A 76 -22.80 -2.72 -6.21
N LYS A 77 -23.12 -1.60 -5.57
CA LYS A 77 -23.66 -0.44 -6.28
C LYS A 77 -22.63 0.31 -7.09
N TYR A 78 -21.45 0.54 -6.53
CA TYR A 78 -20.45 1.41 -7.15
C TYR A 78 -19.38 0.67 -7.93
N PHE A 79 -19.14 -0.60 -7.62
CA PHE A 79 -18.10 -1.40 -8.26
C PHE A 79 -18.61 -2.63 -9.00
N GLY A 80 -19.85 -3.04 -8.75
CA GLY A 80 -20.37 -4.29 -9.29
C GLY A 80 -19.60 -5.52 -8.80
N LYS A 81 -19.09 -5.47 -7.58
CA LYS A 81 -18.26 -6.49 -6.97
C LYS A 81 -18.83 -6.95 -5.64
N SER A 82 -18.23 -8.01 -5.07
CA SER A 82 -18.61 -8.53 -3.76
C SER A 82 -18.03 -7.70 -2.62
N ARG A 83 -18.63 -7.84 -1.43
CA ARG A 83 -18.08 -7.25 -0.21
C ARG A 83 -16.63 -7.72 0.04
N GLY A 84 -16.37 -9.01 -0.17
CA GLY A 84 -15.04 -9.59 0.02
C GLY A 84 -13.98 -8.94 -0.88
N TRP A 85 -14.34 -8.68 -2.13
CA TRP A 85 -13.46 -7.96 -3.05
C TRP A 85 -13.10 -6.57 -2.52
N LEU A 86 -14.11 -5.82 -2.07
CA LEU A 86 -13.88 -4.47 -1.55
C LEU A 86 -13.05 -4.48 -0.27
N MET A 87 -13.35 -5.41 0.65
CA MET A 87 -12.61 -5.51 1.91
C MET A 87 -11.14 -5.88 1.68
N GLN A 88 -10.83 -6.74 0.71
CA GLN A 88 -9.45 -7.04 0.35
C GLN A 88 -8.70 -5.79 -0.13
N LYS A 89 -9.35 -4.97 -0.95
CA LYS A 89 -8.78 -3.72 -1.44
C LYS A 89 -8.54 -2.71 -0.32
N VAL A 90 -9.51 -2.56 0.56
CA VAL A 90 -9.44 -1.62 1.69
C VAL A 90 -8.37 -2.04 2.70
N ASN A 91 -8.28 -3.33 3.00
CA ASN A 91 -7.34 -3.84 3.99
C ASN A 91 -5.92 -4.04 3.45
N GLY A 92 -5.73 -3.97 2.14
CA GLY A 92 -4.42 -4.20 1.54
C GLY A 92 -3.91 -5.62 1.77
N ASN A 93 -4.80 -6.61 1.71
CA ASN A 93 -4.44 -8.00 1.97
C ASN A 93 -3.41 -8.52 0.96
N LYS A 94 -2.46 -9.30 1.45
CA LYS A 94 -1.48 -9.98 0.59
C LYS A 94 -2.07 -11.28 0.06
N ILE A 95 -2.08 -11.42 -1.27
CA ILE A 95 -2.48 -12.65 -1.96
C ILE A 95 -1.30 -13.12 -2.79
N ARG A 96 -0.82 -14.33 -2.52
CA ARG A 96 0.36 -14.92 -3.20
C ARG A 96 1.58 -14.01 -3.15
N GLY A 97 1.82 -13.36 -2.01
CA GLY A 97 2.95 -12.47 -1.82
C GLY A 97 2.80 -11.07 -2.42
N LYS A 98 1.68 -10.78 -3.07
CA LYS A 98 1.39 -9.46 -3.63
C LYS A 98 0.32 -8.75 -2.80
N THR A 99 0.54 -7.47 -2.54
CA THR A 99 -0.46 -6.62 -1.88
C THR A 99 -1.60 -6.35 -2.84
N VAL A 100 -2.83 -6.68 -2.43
CA VAL A 100 -4.04 -6.34 -3.17
C VAL A 100 -4.54 -5.00 -2.63
N SER A 101 -4.49 -3.97 -3.45
CA SER A 101 -4.93 -2.63 -3.09
C SER A 101 -5.68 -2.00 -4.24
N PHE A 102 -6.28 -0.83 -3.99
CA PHE A 102 -6.96 -0.09 -5.04
C PHE A 102 -5.98 0.42 -6.10
N THR A 103 -6.36 0.29 -7.36
CA THR A 103 -5.74 1.07 -8.43
C THR A 103 -6.12 2.55 -8.26
N ASP A 104 -5.45 3.44 -8.99
CA ASP A 104 -5.79 4.87 -8.93
C ASP A 104 -7.23 5.13 -9.38
N ASP A 105 -7.70 4.43 -10.42
CA ASP A 105 -9.08 4.52 -10.89
C ASP A 105 -10.07 4.00 -9.86
N GLU A 106 -9.78 2.88 -9.23
CA GLU A 106 -10.62 2.31 -8.18
C GLU A 106 -10.68 3.21 -6.95
N ARG A 107 -9.56 3.84 -6.59
CA ARG A 107 -9.50 4.80 -5.49
C ARG A 107 -10.35 6.03 -5.77
N ARG A 108 -10.33 6.53 -6.99
CA ARG A 108 -11.19 7.63 -7.44
C ARG A 108 -12.66 7.23 -7.39
N GLN A 109 -12.99 6.04 -7.87
CA GLN A 109 -14.34 5.48 -7.81
C GLN A 109 -14.84 5.38 -6.37
N PHE A 110 -13.99 4.95 -5.46
CA PHE A 110 -14.31 4.86 -4.03
C PHE A 110 -14.57 6.24 -3.43
N ARG A 111 -13.75 7.23 -3.80
CA ARG A 111 -13.94 8.62 -3.38
C ARG A 111 -15.29 9.15 -3.85
N GLU A 112 -15.62 8.92 -5.10
CA GLU A 112 -16.91 9.36 -5.68
C GLU A 112 -18.08 8.66 -5.00
N ALA A 113 -17.95 7.39 -4.66
CA ALA A 113 -18.95 6.64 -3.92
C ALA A 113 -19.22 7.27 -2.54
N LEU A 114 -18.15 7.60 -1.81
CA LEU A 114 -18.28 8.25 -0.50
C LEU A 114 -18.91 9.64 -0.62
N GLN A 115 -18.55 10.40 -1.64
CA GLN A 115 -19.15 11.72 -1.90
C GLN A 115 -20.64 11.60 -2.22
N ASP A 116 -21.01 10.63 -3.04
CA ASP A 116 -22.41 10.37 -3.40
C ASP A 116 -23.24 9.97 -2.17
N LEU A 117 -22.70 9.07 -1.34
CA LEU A 117 -23.36 8.67 -0.08
C LEU A 117 -23.49 9.85 0.88
N SER A 118 -22.47 10.69 0.97
CA SER A 118 -22.49 11.89 1.82
C SER A 118 -23.64 12.83 1.41
N LYS A 119 -23.81 13.05 0.11
CA LYS A 119 -24.91 13.87 -0.42
C LYS A 119 -26.28 13.28 -0.11
N LYS A 120 -26.42 11.96 -0.27
CA LYS A 120 -27.66 11.25 0.05
C LYS A 120 -28.00 11.33 1.52
N MET A 121 -27.00 11.14 2.38
CA MET A 121 -27.17 11.24 3.82
C MET A 121 -27.57 12.66 4.24
N SER A 122 -26.94 13.67 3.70
CA SER A 122 -27.27 15.07 3.96
C SER A 122 -28.70 15.41 3.50
N ALA A 123 -29.09 14.92 2.33
CA ALA A 123 -30.45 15.16 1.80
C ALA A 123 -31.51 14.55 2.71
N VAL A 124 -31.30 13.33 3.19
CA VAL A 124 -32.24 12.67 4.14
C VAL A 124 -32.27 13.42 5.47
N ALA A 125 -31.11 13.80 6.00
CA ALA A 125 -31.02 14.53 7.25
C ALA A 125 -31.79 15.85 7.20
N MET A 126 -31.81 16.53 6.04
CA MET A 126 -32.52 17.81 5.87
C MET A 126 -34.03 17.67 5.92
N ILE A 127 -34.56 16.49 5.59
CA ILE A 127 -36.01 16.28 5.58
C ILE A 127 -36.56 15.56 6.84
N LEU A 128 -35.65 15.14 7.73
CA LEU A 128 -36.01 14.58 9.01
C LEU A 128 -36.19 15.68 10.06
#